data_738d46ad8969fb854cd4116d70eb2143
#
_entry.id   738d46ad8969fb854cd4116d70eb2143
#
_cell.length_a   1.000
_cell.length_b   1.000
_cell.length_c   1.000
_cell.angle_alpha   90.00
_cell.angle_beta   90.00
_cell.angle_gamma   90.00
#
_symmetry.space_group_name_H-M   'P 1'
#
loop_
_entity.id
_entity.type
_entity.pdbx_description
1 polymer ?
#
loop_
_entity_poly.entity_id
_entity_poly.type
_entity_poly.pdbx_seq_one_letter_code
_entity_poly.pdbx_strand_id
1 'polypeptide(L)'
;MHPPYTAPATEEAVTRVIEFFENLSPADVATIGQFYAPQARFKDPVNEVVGVPAIQGIFAHMFEALEQPRFVVTGRVVQGQQCFLTWDFLFAFKDFHKGVTQTVRGASHLVLDAQGQVTLHRDYWDAAEELYEKLPVVGALMRWLKKRANS
;
A
#
# COMPACT_ATOMS: atom_id res chain seq x y z
N MET A 1 -23.10 -15.66 19.37
CA MET A 1 -21.80 -15.71 18.66
C MET A 1 -20.88 -14.65 19.24
N HIS A 2 -19.81 -15.04 19.83
CA HIS A 2 -18.85 -14.07 20.34
C HIS A 2 -18.10 -13.46 19.16
N PRO A 3 -17.81 -12.15 19.18
CA PRO A 3 -16.90 -11.59 18.20
C PRO A 3 -15.58 -12.36 18.26
N PRO A 4 -14.94 -12.62 17.12
CA PRO A 4 -13.68 -13.32 17.15
C PRO A 4 -12.70 -12.53 18.03
N TYR A 5 -12.21 -13.21 19.04
CA TYR A 5 -11.18 -12.67 19.90
C TYR A 5 -9.94 -12.38 19.04
N THR A 6 -9.46 -11.14 19.08
CA THR A 6 -8.21 -10.80 18.40
C THR A 6 -7.10 -11.54 19.12
N ALA A 7 -6.64 -12.63 18.54
CA ALA A 7 -5.60 -13.44 19.14
C ALA A 7 -4.28 -12.63 19.18
N PRO A 8 -3.46 -12.78 20.23
CA PRO A 8 -2.12 -12.18 20.25
C PRO A 8 -1.30 -12.50 19.00
N ALA A 9 -1.50 -13.70 18.41
CA ALA A 9 -0.84 -14.10 17.17
C ALA A 9 -1.22 -13.21 15.98
N THR A 10 -2.44 -12.66 15.93
CA THR A 10 -2.84 -11.73 14.88
C THR A 10 -2.13 -10.38 15.05
N GLU A 11 -2.05 -9.87 16.28
CA GLU A 11 -1.31 -8.64 16.56
C GLU A 11 0.17 -8.78 16.18
N GLU A 12 0.79 -9.90 16.50
CA GLU A 12 2.18 -10.19 16.14
C GLU A 12 2.34 -10.31 14.63
N ALA A 13 1.40 -10.94 13.94
CA ALA A 13 1.42 -11.08 12.48
C ALA A 13 1.29 -9.71 11.81
N VAL A 14 0.43 -8.84 12.31
CA VAL A 14 0.28 -7.46 11.81
C VAL A 14 1.59 -6.69 12.02
N THR A 15 2.21 -6.81 13.18
CA THR A 15 3.50 -6.17 13.45
C THR A 15 4.57 -6.63 12.46
N ARG A 16 4.65 -7.92 12.16
CA ARG A 16 5.62 -8.46 11.18
C ARG A 16 5.36 -7.90 9.78
N VAL A 17 4.10 -7.81 9.38
CA VAL A 17 3.73 -7.25 8.07
C VAL A 17 4.13 -5.77 7.99
N ILE A 18 3.86 -5.00 9.04
CA ILE A 18 4.25 -3.58 9.11
C ILE A 18 5.78 -3.44 8.98
N GLU A 19 6.52 -4.19 9.77
CA GLU A 19 7.99 -4.15 9.73
C GLU A 19 8.52 -4.52 8.35
N PHE A 20 7.93 -5.52 7.71
CA PHE A 20 8.29 -5.91 6.35
C PHE A 20 8.11 -4.75 5.37
N PHE A 21 6.94 -4.10 5.39
CA PHE A 21 6.67 -2.99 4.47
C PHE A 21 7.52 -1.75 4.76
N GLU A 22 7.78 -1.44 6.02
CA GLU A 22 8.59 -0.28 6.38
C GLU A 22 10.07 -0.46 6.01
N ASN A 23 10.53 -1.70 5.90
CA ASN A 23 11.91 -2.02 5.56
C ASN A 23 12.06 -2.64 4.16
N LEU A 24 11.00 -2.60 3.36
CA LEU A 24 10.98 -3.24 2.06
C LEU A 24 12.06 -2.68 1.12
N SER A 25 12.84 -3.59 0.55
CA SER A 25 13.86 -3.29 -0.46
C SER A 25 13.61 -4.11 -1.72
N PRO A 26 14.26 -3.80 -2.86
CA PRO A 26 14.11 -4.61 -4.07
C PRO A 26 14.40 -6.09 -3.86
N ALA A 27 15.38 -6.42 -3.02
CA ALA A 27 15.73 -7.81 -2.70
C ALA A 27 14.61 -8.55 -1.96
N ASP A 28 13.82 -7.82 -1.15
CA ASP A 28 12.76 -8.41 -0.35
C ASP A 28 11.53 -8.78 -1.16
N VAL A 29 11.39 -8.26 -2.38
CA VAL A 29 10.27 -8.61 -3.27
C VAL A 29 10.20 -10.12 -3.52
N ALA A 30 11.35 -10.77 -3.63
CA ALA A 30 11.43 -12.22 -3.82
C ALA A 30 10.88 -13.02 -2.62
N THR A 31 10.86 -12.44 -1.43
CA THR A 31 10.43 -13.10 -0.20
C THR A 31 8.99 -12.78 0.19
N ILE A 32 8.27 -12.05 -0.64
CA ILE A 32 6.92 -11.55 -0.31
C ILE A 32 5.93 -12.70 -0.04
N GLY A 33 6.18 -13.88 -0.61
CA GLY A 33 5.38 -15.07 -0.37
C GLY A 33 5.41 -15.57 1.07
N GLN A 34 6.33 -15.07 1.89
CA GLN A 34 6.33 -15.36 3.33
C GLN A 34 5.24 -14.61 4.07
N PHE A 35 4.74 -13.50 3.49
CA PHE A 35 3.76 -12.61 4.10
C PHE A 35 2.39 -12.70 3.44
N TYR A 36 2.31 -13.14 2.19
CA TYR A 36 1.06 -13.30 1.46
C TYR A 36 0.74 -14.77 1.25
N ALA A 37 -0.55 -15.11 1.41
CA ALA A 37 -1.04 -16.43 1.04
C ALA A 37 -0.90 -16.64 -0.49
N PRO A 38 -0.75 -17.88 -0.97
CA PRO A 38 -0.51 -18.15 -2.40
C PRO A 38 -1.53 -17.52 -3.34
N GLN A 39 -2.81 -17.42 -2.95
CA GLN A 39 -3.90 -16.87 -3.74
C GLN A 39 -4.40 -15.53 -3.19
N ALA A 40 -3.53 -14.78 -2.51
CA ALA A 40 -3.87 -13.48 -1.97
C ALA A 40 -4.39 -12.53 -3.05
N ARG A 41 -5.34 -11.70 -2.68
CA ARG A 41 -5.87 -10.65 -3.55
C ARG A 41 -5.25 -9.32 -3.19
N PHE A 42 -4.86 -8.57 -4.20
CA PHE A 42 -4.34 -7.22 -4.05
C PHE A 42 -5.13 -6.26 -4.93
N LYS A 43 -5.56 -5.16 -4.35
CA LYS A 43 -6.23 -4.08 -5.10
C LYS A 43 -5.75 -2.72 -4.61
N ASP A 44 -5.48 -1.83 -5.56
CA ASP A 44 -5.29 -0.41 -5.30
C ASP A 44 -6.06 0.40 -6.37
N PRO A 45 -5.97 1.75 -6.40
CA PRO A 45 -6.69 2.53 -7.40
C PRO A 45 -6.36 2.21 -8.87
N VAL A 46 -5.22 1.58 -9.14
CA VAL A 46 -4.75 1.32 -10.51
C VAL A 46 -4.49 -0.17 -10.80
N ASN A 47 -4.47 -1.02 -9.79
CA ASN A 47 -4.18 -2.45 -9.94
C ASN A 47 -5.24 -3.32 -9.26
N GLU A 48 -5.50 -4.50 -9.83
CA GLU A 48 -6.28 -5.55 -9.20
C GLU A 48 -5.76 -6.89 -9.68
N VAL A 49 -5.14 -7.65 -8.78
CA VAL A 49 -4.46 -8.91 -9.12
C VAL A 49 -4.71 -9.98 -8.07
N VAL A 50 -4.43 -11.23 -8.43
CA VAL A 50 -4.51 -12.39 -7.55
C VAL A 50 -3.22 -13.20 -7.66
N GLY A 51 -2.69 -13.60 -6.51
CA GLY A 51 -1.54 -14.48 -6.42
C GLY A 51 -0.23 -13.77 -6.17
N VAL A 52 0.67 -14.46 -5.51
CA VAL A 52 1.98 -13.94 -5.10
C VAL A 52 2.81 -13.44 -6.30
N PRO A 53 2.93 -14.17 -7.42
CA PRO A 53 3.73 -13.68 -8.56
C PRO A 53 3.24 -12.34 -9.09
N ALA A 54 1.92 -12.13 -9.19
CA ALA A 54 1.35 -10.88 -9.67
C ALA A 54 1.59 -9.73 -8.67
N ILE A 55 1.48 -10.01 -7.38
CA ILE A 55 1.77 -9.02 -6.32
C ILE A 55 3.26 -8.66 -6.34
N GLN A 56 4.15 -9.63 -6.50
CA GLN A 56 5.59 -9.38 -6.67
C GLN A 56 5.85 -8.42 -7.84
N GLY A 57 5.13 -8.61 -8.94
CA GLY A 57 5.25 -7.75 -10.12
C GLY A 57 4.90 -6.29 -9.82
N ILE A 58 3.88 -6.05 -9.02
CA ILE A 58 3.49 -4.69 -8.61
C ILE A 58 4.61 -4.02 -7.80
N PHE A 59 5.17 -4.69 -6.81
CA PHE A 59 6.24 -4.13 -5.97
C PHE A 59 7.56 -3.98 -6.75
N ALA A 60 7.88 -4.93 -7.62
CA ALA A 60 9.05 -4.81 -8.49
C ALA A 60 8.95 -3.58 -9.40
N HIS A 61 7.77 -3.36 -9.99
CA HIS A 61 7.53 -2.19 -10.84
C HIS A 61 7.66 -0.87 -10.06
N MET A 62 7.18 -0.84 -8.83
CA MET A 62 7.32 0.32 -7.95
C MET A 62 8.79 0.71 -7.77
N PHE A 63 9.67 -0.25 -7.51
CA PHE A 63 11.10 0.02 -7.35
C PHE A 63 11.77 0.43 -8.65
N GLU A 64 11.29 -0.05 -9.79
CA GLU A 64 11.80 0.38 -11.09
C GLU A 64 11.37 1.80 -11.45
N ALA A 65 10.11 2.15 -11.15
CA ALA A 65 9.51 3.40 -11.57
C ALA A 65 9.86 4.60 -10.69
N LEU A 66 10.17 4.37 -9.42
CA LEU A 66 10.31 5.43 -8.42
C LEU A 66 11.69 5.40 -7.75
N GLU A 67 12.13 6.57 -7.27
CA GLU A 67 13.35 6.71 -6.49
C GLU A 67 13.04 6.59 -5.00
N GLN A 68 13.77 5.72 -4.30
CA GLN A 68 13.70 5.53 -2.85
C GLN A 68 12.28 5.39 -2.30
N PRO A 69 11.43 4.55 -2.91
CA PRO A 69 10.07 4.35 -2.39
C PRO A 69 10.12 3.69 -1.01
N ARG A 70 9.37 4.23 -0.06
CA ARG A 70 9.30 3.70 1.30
C ARG A 70 7.98 4.01 1.95
N PHE A 71 7.55 3.13 2.83
CA PHE A 71 6.32 3.27 3.59
C PHE A 71 6.62 3.63 5.05
N VAL A 72 5.82 4.53 5.61
CA VAL A 72 5.83 4.83 7.04
C VAL A 72 4.41 4.61 7.55
N VAL A 73 4.22 3.61 8.40
CA VAL A 73 2.91 3.31 8.99
C VAL A 73 2.67 4.26 10.16
N THR A 74 1.57 5.00 10.08
CA THR A 74 1.22 6.04 11.05
C THR A 74 0.18 5.58 12.07
N GLY A 75 -0.54 4.49 11.79
CA GLY A 75 -1.55 3.97 12.71
C GLY A 75 -2.01 2.58 12.33
N ARG A 76 -2.61 1.87 13.28
CA ARG A 76 -3.21 0.56 13.07
C ARG A 76 -4.47 0.39 13.89
N VAL A 77 -5.44 -0.32 13.32
CA VAL A 77 -6.63 -0.82 14.01
C VAL A 77 -6.75 -2.29 13.68
N VAL A 78 -6.74 -3.14 14.68
CA VAL A 78 -6.83 -4.60 14.51
C VAL A 78 -8.14 -5.08 15.12
N GLN A 79 -8.90 -5.87 14.33
CA GLN A 79 -10.13 -6.47 14.81
C GLN A 79 -10.27 -7.87 14.20
N GLY A 80 -10.28 -8.90 15.05
CA GLY A 80 -10.31 -10.28 14.57
C GLY A 80 -9.08 -10.58 13.71
N GLN A 81 -9.31 -11.11 12.52
CA GLN A 81 -8.25 -11.44 11.56
C GLN A 81 -8.03 -10.35 10.52
N GLN A 82 -8.49 -9.13 10.79
CA GLN A 82 -8.31 -8.01 9.86
C GLN A 82 -7.69 -6.81 10.55
N CYS A 83 -7.07 -5.96 9.76
CA CYS A 83 -6.57 -4.69 10.26
C CYS A 83 -6.70 -3.60 9.20
N PHE A 84 -6.72 -2.37 9.68
CA PHE A 84 -6.57 -1.18 8.86
C PHE A 84 -5.29 -0.49 9.29
N LEU A 85 -4.47 -0.13 8.31
CA LEU A 85 -3.24 0.62 8.53
C LEU A 85 -3.40 1.97 7.85
N THR A 86 -2.96 3.03 8.50
CA THR A 86 -2.74 4.31 7.83
C THR A 86 -1.25 4.48 7.59
N TRP A 87 -0.88 5.08 6.45
CA TRP A 87 0.53 5.21 6.08
C TRP A 87 0.78 6.43 5.21
N ASP A 88 2.05 6.85 5.23
CA ASP A 88 2.63 7.76 4.26
C ASP A 88 3.54 6.95 3.35
N PHE A 89 3.36 7.10 2.04
CA PHE A 89 4.25 6.54 1.03
C PHE A 89 5.12 7.66 0.48
N LEU A 90 6.42 7.55 0.69
CA LEU A 90 7.41 8.56 0.35
C LEU A 90 8.25 8.07 -0.82
N PHE A 91 8.44 8.94 -1.82
CA PHE A 91 9.23 8.60 -3.00
C PHE A 91 9.67 9.88 -3.72
N ALA A 92 10.53 9.74 -4.73
CA ALA A 92 10.82 10.81 -5.67
C ALA A 92 10.58 10.31 -7.09
N PHE A 93 10.27 11.21 -8.01
CA PHE A 93 10.15 10.87 -9.43
C PHE A 93 11.53 10.81 -10.08
N LYS A 94 11.70 9.90 -11.06
CA LYS A 94 12.95 9.76 -11.81
C LYS A 94 13.15 10.86 -12.85
N ASP A 95 12.08 11.28 -13.52
CA ASP A 95 12.14 12.10 -14.71
C ASP A 95 11.75 13.56 -14.48
N PHE A 96 11.06 13.88 -13.38
CA PHE A 96 10.65 15.24 -13.05
C PHE A 96 10.60 15.42 -11.54
N HIS A 97 10.70 16.67 -11.08
CA HIS A 97 10.82 16.98 -9.64
C HIS A 97 11.91 16.16 -8.94
N LYS A 98 13.04 15.95 -9.64
CA LYS A 98 14.14 15.12 -9.16
C LYS A 98 14.66 15.61 -7.80
N GLY A 99 14.89 14.65 -6.88
CA GLY A 99 15.38 14.96 -5.55
C GLY A 99 14.33 15.52 -4.58
N VAL A 100 13.10 15.78 -5.06
CA VAL A 100 12.01 16.27 -4.21
C VAL A 100 11.20 15.08 -3.72
N THR A 101 11.14 14.90 -2.40
CA THR A 101 10.34 13.84 -1.79
C THR A 101 8.85 14.13 -1.97
N GLN A 102 8.16 13.19 -2.60
CA GLN A 102 6.70 13.19 -2.72
C GLN A 102 6.09 12.35 -1.62
N THR A 103 4.88 12.68 -1.20
CA THR A 103 4.14 11.94 -0.19
C THR A 103 2.77 11.58 -0.73
N VAL A 104 2.41 10.29 -0.67
CA VAL A 104 1.06 9.80 -0.91
C VAL A 104 0.54 9.26 0.42
N ARG A 105 -0.57 9.81 0.89
CA ARG A 105 -1.22 9.37 2.12
C ARG A 105 -2.29 8.34 1.77
N GLY A 106 -2.32 7.26 2.52
CA GLY A 106 -3.29 6.22 2.25
C GLY A 106 -3.55 5.33 3.44
N ALA A 107 -4.37 4.31 3.18
CA ALA A 107 -4.71 3.29 4.14
C ALA A 107 -4.78 1.94 3.44
N SER A 108 -4.48 0.88 4.19
CA SER A 108 -4.64 -0.49 3.70
C SER A 108 -5.62 -1.24 4.58
N HIS A 109 -6.48 -2.00 3.94
CA HIS A 109 -7.27 -3.03 4.59
C HIS A 109 -6.60 -4.37 4.33
N LEU A 110 -6.21 -5.07 5.39
CA LEU A 110 -5.58 -6.38 5.33
C LEU A 110 -6.47 -7.40 6.03
N VAL A 111 -6.63 -8.57 5.42
CA VAL A 111 -7.23 -9.75 6.07
C VAL A 111 -6.15 -10.82 6.11
N LEU A 112 -5.96 -11.42 7.29
CA LEU A 112 -4.96 -12.46 7.51
C LEU A 112 -5.64 -13.80 7.74
N ASP A 113 -4.98 -14.88 7.34
CA ASP A 113 -5.45 -16.24 7.63
C ASP A 113 -4.95 -16.73 9.00
N ALA A 114 -5.28 -17.98 9.34
CA ALA A 114 -4.89 -18.58 10.63
C ALA A 114 -3.36 -18.71 10.79
N GLN A 115 -2.61 -18.70 9.69
CA GLN A 115 -1.15 -18.74 9.70
C GLN A 115 -0.51 -17.36 9.73
N GLY A 116 -1.31 -16.31 9.78
CA GLY A 116 -0.82 -14.93 9.81
C GLY A 116 -0.40 -14.39 8.45
N GLN A 117 -0.77 -15.06 7.35
CA GLN A 117 -0.49 -14.58 6.01
C GLN A 117 -1.64 -13.72 5.49
N VAL A 118 -1.30 -12.70 4.71
CA VAL A 118 -2.29 -11.79 4.11
C VAL A 118 -3.03 -12.51 2.98
N THR A 119 -4.35 -12.55 3.08
CA THR A 119 -5.23 -13.11 2.04
C THR A 119 -5.91 -12.04 1.21
N LEU A 120 -6.08 -10.86 1.80
CA LEU A 120 -6.60 -9.67 1.11
C LEU A 120 -5.75 -8.46 1.50
N HIS A 121 -5.32 -7.70 0.49
CA HIS A 121 -4.64 -6.42 0.68
C HIS A 121 -5.31 -5.41 -0.25
N ARG A 122 -6.03 -4.47 0.31
CA ARG A 122 -6.63 -3.40 -0.48
C ARG A 122 -6.14 -2.06 0.02
N ASP A 123 -5.55 -1.28 -0.91
CA ASP A 123 -5.08 0.06 -0.64
C ASP A 123 -6.14 1.08 -1.05
N TYR A 124 -6.35 2.06 -0.18
CA TYR A 124 -7.25 3.19 -0.40
C TYR A 124 -6.44 4.48 -0.37
N TRP A 125 -6.33 5.12 -1.51
CA TRP A 125 -5.75 6.45 -1.60
C TRP A 125 -6.37 7.20 -2.78
N ASP A 126 -6.42 8.52 -2.68
CA ASP A 126 -7.01 9.35 -3.73
C ASP A 126 -5.96 9.61 -4.81
N ALA A 127 -6.08 8.90 -5.93
CA ALA A 127 -5.13 9.02 -7.03
C ALA A 127 -5.13 10.43 -7.64
N ALA A 128 -6.29 11.09 -7.68
CA ALA A 128 -6.37 12.45 -8.21
C ALA A 128 -5.63 13.43 -7.31
N GLU A 129 -5.91 13.42 -6.01
CA GLU A 129 -5.29 14.34 -5.05
C GLU A 129 -3.82 14.00 -4.79
N GLU A 130 -3.53 12.72 -4.54
CA GLU A 130 -2.20 12.32 -4.05
C GLU A 130 -1.18 12.12 -5.17
N LEU A 131 -1.61 11.83 -6.39
CA LEU A 131 -0.70 11.57 -7.50
C LEU A 131 -0.90 12.49 -8.69
N TYR A 132 -2.08 12.49 -9.30
CA TYR A 132 -2.29 13.16 -10.59
C TYR A 132 -2.15 14.68 -10.49
N GLU A 133 -2.54 15.29 -9.37
CA GLU A 133 -2.34 16.73 -9.15
C GLU A 133 -0.87 17.13 -9.07
N LYS A 134 0.02 16.19 -8.77
CA LYS A 134 1.48 16.42 -8.66
C LYS A 134 2.18 16.33 -10.02
N LEU A 135 1.51 15.80 -11.04
CA LEU A 135 2.07 15.71 -12.39
C LEU A 135 1.89 17.04 -13.11
N PRO A 136 2.89 17.51 -13.91
CA PRO A 136 2.90 18.87 -14.45
C PRO A 136 1.65 19.24 -15.26
N VAL A 137 1.23 18.40 -16.21
CA VAL A 137 0.07 18.69 -17.09
C VAL A 137 -1.20 18.10 -16.50
N VAL A 138 -1.15 16.82 -16.13
CA VAL A 138 -2.30 16.10 -15.57
C VAL A 138 -2.72 16.74 -14.25
N GLY A 139 -1.75 17.16 -13.43
CA GLY A 139 -2.02 17.84 -12.17
C GLY A 139 -2.82 19.12 -12.35
N ALA A 140 -2.47 19.94 -13.33
CA ALA A 140 -3.21 21.17 -13.65
C ALA A 140 -4.64 20.86 -14.07
N LEU A 141 -4.85 19.84 -14.90
CA LEU A 141 -6.18 19.40 -15.33
C LEU A 141 -7.00 18.91 -14.15
N MET A 142 -6.43 18.10 -13.28
CA MET A 142 -7.13 17.56 -12.11
C MET A 142 -7.52 18.66 -11.12
N ARG A 143 -6.64 19.63 -10.87
CA ARG A 143 -6.95 20.80 -10.02
C ARG A 143 -8.09 21.63 -10.63
N TRP A 144 -8.08 21.81 -11.94
CA TRP A 144 -9.16 22.53 -12.65
C TRP A 144 -10.50 21.80 -12.51
N LEU A 145 -10.53 20.47 -12.70
CA LEU A 145 -11.74 19.66 -12.54
C LEU A 145 -12.29 19.72 -11.12
N LYS A 146 -11.43 19.66 -10.11
CA LYS A 146 -11.86 19.80 -8.70
C LYS A 146 -12.49 21.16 -8.45
N LYS A 147 -11.91 22.21 -8.95
CA LYS A 147 -12.42 23.57 -8.81
C LYS A 147 -13.80 23.69 -9.45
N ARG A 148 -14.01 23.11 -10.63
CA ARG A 148 -15.30 23.10 -11.32
C ARG A 148 -16.35 22.30 -10.55
N ALA A 149 -16.01 21.19 -9.97
CA ALA A 149 -16.91 20.34 -9.19
C ALA A 149 -17.38 21.01 -7.89
N ASN A 150 -16.57 21.94 -7.35
CA ASN A 150 -16.85 22.63 -6.08
C ASN A 150 -17.49 24.00 -6.27
N SER A 151 -17.76 24.44 -7.49
CA SER A 151 -18.38 25.73 -7.79
C SER A 151 -19.91 25.63 -7.96
#